data_5d1084d014391827f3cd3fd01e8bf305
#
_entry.id   5d1084d014391827f3cd3fd01e8bf305
#
_cell.length_a   1.000
_cell.length_b   1.000
_cell.length_c   1.000
_cell.angle_alpha   90.00
_cell.angle_beta   90.00
_cell.angle_gamma   90.00
#
_symmetry.space_group_name_H-M   'P 1'
#
loop_
_entity.id
_entity.type
_entity.pdbx_description
1 polymer ?
#
loop_
_entity_poly.entity_id
_entity_poly.type
_entity_poly.pdbx_seq_one_letter_code
_entity_poly.pdbx_strand_id
1 'polypeptide(L)'
;TAKGKEVLTRLVQECDVLVENFAPGALDRMGFSWERIQEINPRMIMASVKGFGPGKYEDCKVYENVAQCAGGSASTTGFLDGPPLVTGAQIGDSGTGLHLALGIVAALFQRETSGRGQKVLAPMQDGVLNLCRVKLRDQQRLEAGPLKEYSQYGAGIEFGEATPRAGNDSGGGQPGRILKCKGWETDPNAYTYFITQAAVWEHVCDVIGEPEWKTKPGYATPPERLEKLDAIFERIEHWTMTKTKFEVMEICNPLNIPVGPILSMKEIAEDEGLRATGTIVDVPHPERGNYLTVGCPIKMSDSPVEVVRSPLLGEHTEEILRDVLGYSANDINEIAGSGAIGELPKAAE
;
A
#
# COMPACT_ATOMS: atom_id res chain seq x y z
N THR A 1 20.48 11.52 -26.53
CA THR A 1 20.91 11.66 -27.92
C THR A 1 19.73 12.12 -28.80
N ALA A 2 20.01 12.66 -30.01
CA ALA A 2 18.98 13.05 -30.95
C ALA A 2 18.14 11.84 -31.41
N LYS A 3 18.78 10.73 -31.71
CA LYS A 3 18.10 9.48 -32.10
C LYS A 3 17.21 8.92 -30.96
N GLY A 4 17.67 8.99 -29.70
CA GLY A 4 16.84 8.58 -28.56
C GLY A 4 15.57 9.44 -28.40
N LYS A 5 15.67 10.75 -28.67
CA LYS A 5 14.49 11.63 -28.69
C LYS A 5 13.54 11.32 -29.84
N GLU A 6 14.07 10.95 -31.01
CA GLU A 6 13.27 10.51 -32.16
C GLU A 6 12.50 9.24 -31.81
N VAL A 7 13.15 8.23 -31.23
CA VAL A 7 12.52 6.98 -30.79
C VAL A 7 11.43 7.26 -29.74
N LEU A 8 11.71 8.08 -28.74
CA LEU A 8 10.71 8.45 -27.71
C LEU A 8 9.51 9.21 -28.32
N THR A 9 9.78 10.11 -29.31
CA THR A 9 8.71 10.80 -30.02
C THR A 9 7.78 9.83 -30.74
N ARG A 10 8.31 8.80 -31.39
CA ARG A 10 7.50 7.76 -32.04
C ARG A 10 6.75 6.90 -31.05
N LEU A 11 7.37 6.54 -29.92
CA LEU A 11 6.66 5.84 -28.83
C LEU A 11 5.48 6.66 -28.31
N VAL A 12 5.64 7.98 -28.13
CA VAL A 12 4.53 8.87 -27.72
C VAL A 12 3.42 8.90 -28.77
N GLN A 13 3.72 8.73 -30.08
CA GLN A 13 2.70 8.67 -31.13
C GLN A 13 1.87 7.39 -31.08
N GLU A 14 2.51 6.26 -30.75
CA GLU A 14 1.90 4.93 -30.81
C GLU A 14 1.27 4.48 -29.48
N CYS A 15 1.73 5.03 -28.34
CA CYS A 15 1.25 4.61 -27.01
C CYS A 15 0.04 5.45 -26.56
N ASP A 16 -0.73 4.86 -25.64
CA ASP A 16 -1.89 5.51 -25.03
C ASP A 16 -1.54 6.28 -23.76
N VAL A 17 -0.56 5.79 -23.02
CA VAL A 17 -0.20 6.30 -21.69
C VAL A 17 1.31 6.41 -21.56
N LEU A 18 1.80 7.57 -21.13
CA LEU A 18 3.18 7.79 -20.69
C LEU A 18 3.20 7.87 -19.17
N VAL A 19 3.84 6.91 -18.50
CA VAL A 19 4.02 6.92 -17.04
C VAL A 19 5.46 7.30 -16.70
N GLU A 20 5.63 8.23 -15.76
CA GLU A 20 6.96 8.66 -15.32
C GLU A 20 6.99 8.99 -13.81
N ASN A 21 8.14 8.76 -13.20
CA ASN A 21 8.46 9.13 -11.81
C ASN A 21 9.82 9.81 -11.70
N PHE A 22 10.25 10.52 -12.73
CA PHE A 22 11.50 11.27 -12.73
C PHE A 22 11.46 12.46 -11.78
N ALA A 23 12.64 12.99 -11.46
CA ALA A 23 12.74 14.24 -10.72
C ALA A 23 11.98 15.37 -11.44
N PRO A 24 11.41 16.35 -10.72
CA PRO A 24 10.66 17.45 -11.30
C PRO A 24 11.40 18.14 -12.46
N GLY A 25 10.67 18.44 -13.53
CA GLY A 25 11.20 19.09 -14.74
C GLY A 25 12.17 18.22 -15.60
N ALA A 26 12.36 16.93 -15.28
CA ALA A 26 13.28 16.11 -16.06
C ALA A 26 12.82 15.88 -17.49
N LEU A 27 11.54 15.56 -17.70
CA LEU A 27 10.96 15.42 -19.04
C LEU A 27 10.99 16.74 -19.82
N ASP A 28 10.71 17.86 -19.16
CA ASP A 28 10.78 19.19 -19.81
C ASP A 28 12.20 19.49 -20.31
N ARG A 29 13.23 19.22 -19.48
CA ARG A 29 14.65 19.36 -19.89
C ARG A 29 15.03 18.42 -21.03
N MET A 30 14.38 17.27 -21.14
CA MET A 30 14.56 16.35 -22.27
C MET A 30 13.81 16.80 -23.54
N GLY A 31 12.94 17.81 -23.43
CA GLY A 31 12.14 18.33 -24.53
C GLY A 31 10.77 17.64 -24.70
N PHE A 32 10.27 17.00 -23.63
CA PHE A 32 8.99 16.31 -23.58
C PHE A 32 8.10 16.90 -22.48
N SER A 33 7.89 18.25 -22.54
CA SER A 33 6.89 18.90 -21.68
C SER A 33 5.48 18.38 -22.00
N TRP A 34 4.53 18.61 -21.10
CA TRP A 34 3.14 18.25 -21.35
C TRP A 34 2.60 18.83 -22.64
N GLU A 35 2.87 20.10 -22.92
CA GLU A 35 2.46 20.81 -24.13
C GLU A 35 3.02 20.12 -25.38
N ARG A 36 4.32 19.76 -25.34
CA ARG A 36 4.97 19.05 -26.43
C ARG A 36 4.39 17.66 -26.65
N ILE A 37 4.08 16.93 -25.58
CA ILE A 37 3.43 15.62 -25.66
C ILE A 37 2.04 15.74 -26.29
N GLN A 38 1.26 16.76 -25.89
CA GLN A 38 -0.05 17.01 -26.52
C GLN A 38 0.02 17.37 -28.01
N GLU A 39 1.07 18.09 -28.43
CA GLU A 39 1.29 18.37 -29.85
C GLU A 39 1.58 17.09 -30.66
N ILE A 40 2.37 16.16 -30.07
CA ILE A 40 2.71 14.89 -30.71
C ILE A 40 1.50 13.96 -30.74
N ASN A 41 0.80 13.81 -29.64
CA ASN A 41 -0.36 12.94 -29.48
C ASN A 41 -1.42 13.56 -28.55
N PRO A 42 -2.45 14.23 -29.11
CA PRO A 42 -3.52 14.85 -28.31
C PRO A 42 -4.34 13.84 -27.46
N ARG A 43 -4.23 12.55 -27.75
CA ARG A 43 -4.91 11.48 -26.99
C ARG A 43 -4.07 10.91 -25.86
N MET A 44 -2.78 11.28 -25.77
CA MET A 44 -1.86 10.77 -24.75
C MET A 44 -2.34 11.12 -23.34
N ILE A 45 -2.29 10.15 -22.45
CA ILE A 45 -2.43 10.35 -21.01
C ILE A 45 -1.02 10.39 -20.41
N MET A 46 -0.62 11.53 -19.84
CA MET A 46 0.66 11.66 -19.16
C MET A 46 0.44 11.51 -17.66
N ALA A 47 0.88 10.38 -17.11
CA ALA A 47 0.73 10.03 -15.72
C ALA A 47 2.05 10.16 -14.96
N SER A 48 2.08 11.01 -13.93
CA SER A 48 3.30 11.38 -13.20
C SER A 48 3.17 11.11 -11.71
N VAL A 49 4.16 10.44 -11.12
CA VAL A 49 4.38 10.40 -9.67
C VAL A 49 5.43 11.46 -9.32
N LYS A 50 5.14 12.27 -8.31
CA LYS A 50 6.08 13.23 -7.73
C LYS A 50 6.06 13.11 -6.21
N GLY A 51 7.11 13.57 -5.54
CA GLY A 51 7.18 13.55 -4.09
C GLY A 51 6.12 14.42 -3.44
N PHE A 52 6.04 15.67 -3.89
CA PHE A 52 5.09 16.67 -3.44
C PHE A 52 4.27 17.19 -4.62
N GLY A 53 3.08 17.74 -4.32
CA GLY A 53 2.30 18.51 -5.24
C GLY A 53 2.92 19.90 -5.51
N PRO A 54 2.31 20.69 -6.43
CA PRO A 54 2.76 22.04 -6.72
C PRO A 54 2.84 22.89 -5.45
N GLY A 55 3.96 23.61 -5.25
CA GLY A 55 4.16 24.49 -4.10
C GLY A 55 5.60 24.52 -3.62
N LYS A 56 5.79 24.94 -2.36
CA LYS A 56 7.11 25.20 -1.77
C LYS A 56 8.08 24.02 -1.84
N TYR A 57 7.58 22.79 -1.81
CA TYR A 57 8.37 21.56 -1.72
C TYR A 57 8.38 20.74 -3.00
N GLU A 58 7.80 21.24 -4.10
CA GLU A 58 7.61 20.48 -5.34
C GLU A 58 8.92 19.92 -5.92
N ASP A 59 10.05 20.59 -5.72
CA ASP A 59 11.37 20.17 -6.19
C ASP A 59 12.12 19.24 -5.23
N CYS A 60 11.55 18.95 -4.05
CA CYS A 60 12.17 18.07 -3.08
C CYS A 60 12.16 16.60 -3.55
N LYS A 61 13.31 15.92 -3.33
CA LYS A 61 13.42 14.48 -3.61
C LYS A 61 12.69 13.68 -2.52
N VAL A 62 11.87 12.73 -2.94
CA VAL A 62 11.09 11.88 -2.05
C VAL A 62 11.25 10.42 -2.46
N TYR A 63 11.36 9.57 -1.46
CA TYR A 63 11.28 8.13 -1.53
C TYR A 63 10.24 7.65 -0.52
N GLU A 64 9.92 6.36 -0.51
CA GLU A 64 8.94 5.72 0.35
C GLU A 64 8.83 6.31 1.78
N ASN A 65 9.93 6.24 2.54
CA ASN A 65 9.91 6.66 3.96
C ASN A 65 9.81 8.19 4.12
N VAL A 66 10.31 8.96 3.17
CA VAL A 66 10.15 10.43 3.17
C VAL A 66 8.67 10.78 2.96
N ALA A 67 7.99 10.08 2.05
CA ALA A 67 6.56 10.25 1.82
C ALA A 67 5.73 9.88 3.05
N GLN A 68 6.07 8.77 3.74
CA GLN A 68 5.43 8.39 5.01
C GLN A 68 5.54 9.49 6.07
N CYS A 69 6.72 10.10 6.20
CA CYS A 69 6.93 11.19 7.14
C CYS A 69 6.13 12.44 6.76
N ALA A 70 6.18 12.85 5.48
CA ALA A 70 5.53 14.05 4.99
C ALA A 70 3.99 13.92 4.90
N GLY A 71 3.46 12.73 4.68
CA GLY A 71 2.03 12.43 4.57
C GLY A 71 1.34 12.07 5.88
N GLY A 72 2.04 12.14 7.02
CA GLY A 72 1.46 11.97 8.36
C GLY A 72 1.42 10.53 8.89
N SER A 73 1.81 9.52 8.11
CA SER A 73 1.83 8.13 8.56
C SER A 73 2.80 7.94 9.73
N ALA A 74 4.04 8.39 9.58
CA ALA A 74 5.07 8.19 10.60
C ALA A 74 4.71 8.87 11.93
N SER A 75 4.09 10.05 11.90
CA SER A 75 3.72 10.79 13.12
C SER A 75 2.66 10.08 13.96
N THR A 76 1.86 9.22 13.35
CA THR A 76 0.76 8.49 13.98
C THR A 76 1.03 6.99 14.14
N THR A 77 2.22 6.51 13.75
CA THR A 77 2.66 5.12 13.87
C THR A 77 3.71 5.01 14.99
N GLY A 78 3.55 4.01 15.84
CA GLY A 78 4.44 3.73 16.96
C GLY A 78 3.75 3.85 18.33
N PHE A 79 4.49 3.58 19.39
CA PHE A 79 4.02 3.73 20.77
C PHE A 79 4.11 5.19 21.22
N LEU A 80 3.27 5.55 22.19
CA LEU A 80 3.15 6.93 22.69
C LEU A 80 4.48 7.51 23.19
N ASP A 81 5.22 6.72 23.95
CA ASP A 81 6.49 7.05 24.58
C ASP A 81 7.73 6.81 23.68
N GLY A 82 7.51 6.26 22.48
CA GLY A 82 8.56 6.00 21.50
C GLY A 82 8.71 7.10 20.44
N PRO A 83 9.72 6.98 19.56
CA PRO A 83 9.84 7.84 18.39
C PRO A 83 8.75 7.55 17.35
N PRO A 84 8.50 8.46 16.39
CA PRO A 84 7.75 8.14 15.19
C PRO A 84 8.34 6.94 14.43
N LEU A 85 7.49 6.07 13.89
CA LEU A 85 7.90 4.89 13.14
C LEU A 85 7.32 4.91 11.75
N VAL A 86 8.08 4.44 10.77
CA VAL A 86 7.57 4.11 9.44
C VAL A 86 6.96 2.71 9.46
N THR A 87 5.90 2.48 8.67
CA THR A 87 5.35 1.14 8.49
C THR A 87 6.19 0.33 7.50
N GLY A 88 6.22 -1.00 7.66
CA GLY A 88 6.85 -1.91 6.68
C GLY A 88 6.12 -2.02 5.35
N ALA A 89 4.85 -1.59 5.26
CA ALA A 89 4.13 -1.52 4.01
C ALA A 89 4.57 -0.30 3.19
N GLN A 90 4.79 -0.48 1.89
CA GLN A 90 5.20 0.60 0.98
C GLN A 90 4.01 1.46 0.56
N ILE A 91 3.50 2.26 1.49
CA ILE A 91 2.34 3.13 1.27
C ILE A 91 2.66 4.41 0.50
N GLY A 92 3.92 4.85 0.52
CA GLY A 92 4.42 5.98 -0.27
C GLY A 92 4.55 5.61 -1.75
N ASP A 93 5.30 4.58 -2.08
CA ASP A 93 5.52 4.14 -3.46
C ASP A 93 4.29 3.41 -4.00
N SER A 94 3.98 2.22 -3.45
CA SER A 94 2.90 1.37 -3.95
C SER A 94 1.52 1.98 -3.72
N GLY A 95 1.30 2.65 -2.59
CA GLY A 95 0.03 3.34 -2.31
C GLY A 95 -0.22 4.46 -3.32
N THR A 96 0.78 5.27 -3.65
CA THR A 96 0.68 6.31 -4.68
C THR A 96 0.53 5.70 -6.08
N GLY A 97 1.25 4.62 -6.37
CA GLY A 97 1.11 3.88 -7.63
C GLY A 97 -0.31 3.39 -7.88
N LEU A 98 -1.00 2.89 -6.85
CA LEU A 98 -2.41 2.49 -6.94
C LEU A 98 -3.33 3.69 -7.22
N HIS A 99 -3.11 4.85 -6.58
CA HIS A 99 -3.86 6.07 -6.87
C HIS A 99 -3.64 6.53 -8.32
N LEU A 100 -2.37 6.47 -8.80
CA LEU A 100 -2.06 6.84 -10.18
C LEU A 100 -2.72 5.88 -11.17
N ALA A 101 -2.68 4.56 -10.93
CA ALA A 101 -3.32 3.56 -11.78
C ALA A 101 -4.83 3.81 -11.90
N LEU A 102 -5.51 4.12 -10.78
CA LEU A 102 -6.92 4.51 -10.79
C LEU A 102 -7.15 5.79 -11.61
N GLY A 103 -6.28 6.78 -11.46
CA GLY A 103 -6.31 8.01 -12.25
C GLY A 103 -6.14 7.76 -13.76
N ILE A 104 -5.23 6.86 -14.15
CA ILE A 104 -5.03 6.45 -15.54
C ILE A 104 -6.30 5.80 -16.11
N VAL A 105 -6.89 4.83 -15.38
CA VAL A 105 -8.12 4.16 -15.82
C VAL A 105 -9.27 5.16 -15.98
N ALA A 106 -9.43 6.09 -15.04
CA ALA A 106 -10.43 7.15 -15.13
C ALA A 106 -10.19 8.08 -16.34
N ALA A 107 -8.93 8.42 -16.63
CA ALA A 107 -8.54 9.23 -17.77
C ALA A 107 -8.77 8.51 -19.12
N LEU A 108 -8.49 7.20 -19.16
CA LEU A 108 -8.80 6.36 -20.34
C LEU A 108 -10.31 6.33 -20.61
N PHE A 109 -11.12 6.11 -19.56
CA PHE A 109 -12.57 6.12 -19.67
C PHE A 109 -13.11 7.48 -20.13
N GLN A 110 -12.62 8.58 -19.56
CA GLN A 110 -13.01 9.94 -19.97
C GLN A 110 -12.62 10.22 -21.42
N ARG A 111 -11.48 9.70 -21.90
CA ARG A 111 -10.99 9.85 -23.25
C ARG A 111 -11.94 9.24 -24.31
N GLU A 112 -12.69 8.17 -23.96
CA GLU A 112 -13.67 7.57 -24.88
C GLU A 112 -14.79 8.54 -25.28
N THR A 113 -15.13 9.49 -24.40
CA THR A 113 -16.16 10.51 -24.68
C THR A 113 -15.57 11.82 -25.21
N SER A 114 -14.41 12.24 -24.71
CA SER A 114 -13.80 13.54 -25.06
C SER A 114 -12.91 13.47 -26.29
N GLY A 115 -12.41 12.29 -26.65
CA GLY A 115 -11.40 12.08 -27.68
C GLY A 115 -10.00 12.60 -27.30
N ARG A 116 -9.80 13.15 -26.10
CA ARG A 116 -8.57 13.81 -25.66
C ARG A 116 -7.98 13.15 -24.42
N GLY A 117 -6.64 13.05 -24.40
CA GLY A 117 -5.90 12.67 -23.22
C GLY A 117 -5.79 13.83 -22.20
N GLN A 118 -5.16 13.56 -21.08
CA GLN A 118 -4.95 14.53 -20.02
C GLN A 118 -3.70 14.20 -19.19
N LYS A 119 -3.25 15.19 -18.39
CA LYS A 119 -2.22 14.96 -17.39
C LYS A 119 -2.84 14.43 -16.10
N VAL A 120 -2.26 13.39 -15.55
CA VAL A 120 -2.61 12.80 -14.25
C VAL A 120 -1.41 12.93 -13.34
N LEU A 121 -1.56 13.59 -12.21
CA LEU A 121 -0.50 13.78 -11.22
C LEU A 121 -0.91 13.15 -9.90
N ALA A 122 -0.06 12.29 -9.35
CA ALA A 122 -0.22 11.71 -8.02
C ALA A 122 1.01 12.05 -7.16
N PRO A 123 0.93 13.06 -6.29
CA PRO A 123 1.97 13.33 -5.31
C PRO A 123 2.00 12.23 -4.23
N MET A 124 3.21 11.80 -3.85
CA MET A 124 3.38 10.76 -2.82
C MET A 124 2.87 11.21 -1.44
N GLN A 125 3.09 12.49 -1.09
CA GLN A 125 2.54 13.06 0.14
C GLN A 125 1.01 12.95 0.19
N ASP A 126 0.33 13.27 -0.91
CA ASP A 126 -1.14 13.25 -1.01
C ASP A 126 -1.67 11.81 -0.95
N GLY A 127 -0.98 10.88 -1.61
CA GLY A 127 -1.30 9.45 -1.56
C GLY A 127 -1.22 8.89 -0.14
N VAL A 128 -0.14 9.17 0.57
CA VAL A 128 0.02 8.76 1.98
C VAL A 128 -1.04 9.42 2.87
N LEU A 129 -1.27 10.73 2.72
CA LEU A 129 -2.28 11.45 3.51
C LEU A 129 -3.69 10.87 3.27
N ASN A 130 -4.02 10.51 2.04
CA ASN A 130 -5.30 9.86 1.73
C ASN A 130 -5.45 8.54 2.50
N LEU A 131 -4.40 7.72 2.58
CA LEU A 131 -4.40 6.49 3.35
C LEU A 131 -4.48 6.74 4.87
N CYS A 132 -3.94 7.87 5.34
CA CYS A 132 -4.00 8.31 6.74
C CYS A 132 -5.25 9.15 7.09
N ARG A 133 -6.25 9.26 6.23
CA ARG A 133 -7.43 10.13 6.40
C ARG A 133 -8.17 9.97 7.72
N VAL A 134 -8.15 8.76 8.31
CA VAL A 134 -8.76 8.49 9.62
C VAL A 134 -8.07 9.30 10.72
N LYS A 135 -6.73 9.40 10.67
CA LYS A 135 -5.96 10.19 11.64
C LYS A 135 -6.15 11.70 11.48
N LEU A 136 -6.37 12.17 10.24
CA LEU A 136 -6.76 13.56 9.99
C LEU A 136 -8.16 13.87 10.57
N ARG A 137 -9.10 12.94 10.47
CA ARG A 137 -10.39 13.04 11.14
C ARG A 137 -10.23 13.06 12.67
N ASP A 138 -9.36 12.23 13.22
CA ASP A 138 -9.10 12.18 14.65
C ASP A 138 -8.45 13.50 15.13
N GLN A 139 -7.64 14.16 14.31
CA GLN A 139 -7.13 15.50 14.59
C GLN A 139 -8.27 16.52 14.77
N GLN A 140 -9.26 16.52 13.88
CA GLN A 140 -10.41 17.40 14.01
C GLN A 140 -11.27 17.10 15.24
N ARG A 141 -11.39 15.81 15.60
CA ARG A 141 -12.12 15.39 16.81
C ARG A 141 -11.39 15.79 18.09
N LEU A 142 -10.06 15.78 18.08
CA LEU A 142 -9.24 16.19 19.22
C LEU A 142 -9.45 17.67 19.59
N GLU A 143 -9.73 18.53 18.61
CA GLU A 143 -10.08 19.93 18.82
C GLU A 143 -11.39 20.10 19.64
N ALA A 144 -12.29 19.14 19.55
CA ALA A 144 -13.54 19.12 20.30
C ALA A 144 -13.46 18.41 21.66
N GLY A 145 -12.31 17.81 21.99
CA GLY A 145 -12.07 17.14 23.26
C GLY A 145 -11.27 15.83 23.11
N PRO A 146 -10.95 15.17 24.23
CA PRO A 146 -10.09 13.99 24.23
C PRO A 146 -10.71 12.81 23.47
N LEU A 147 -9.87 12.04 22.81
CA LEU A 147 -10.27 10.84 22.05
C LEU A 147 -10.39 9.65 23.01
N LYS A 148 -11.61 9.38 23.47
CA LYS A 148 -11.92 8.40 24.53
C LYS A 148 -11.56 6.95 24.18
N GLU A 149 -11.49 6.62 22.90
CA GLU A 149 -11.10 5.30 22.39
C GLU A 149 -9.58 5.05 22.39
N TYR A 150 -8.78 6.06 22.68
CA TYR A 150 -7.33 5.90 22.83
C TYR A 150 -6.99 5.50 24.26
N SER A 151 -6.01 4.62 24.43
CA SER A 151 -5.57 4.13 25.74
C SER A 151 -5.11 5.23 26.69
N GLN A 152 -4.58 6.34 26.15
CA GLN A 152 -4.24 7.53 26.94
C GLN A 152 -5.41 8.08 27.75
N TYR A 153 -6.64 8.03 27.21
CA TYR A 153 -7.82 8.53 27.92
C TYR A 153 -8.07 7.72 29.20
N GLY A 154 -8.05 6.38 29.09
CA GLY A 154 -8.21 5.49 30.24
C GLY A 154 -7.07 5.58 31.26
N ALA A 155 -5.86 5.86 30.78
CA ALA A 155 -4.68 6.06 31.63
C ALA A 155 -4.59 7.47 32.25
N GLY A 156 -5.51 8.38 31.96
CA GLY A 156 -5.49 9.76 32.45
C GLY A 156 -4.34 10.61 31.90
N ILE A 157 -3.79 10.24 30.74
CA ILE A 157 -2.73 10.98 30.06
C ILE A 157 -3.34 12.09 29.23
N GLU A 158 -2.87 13.33 29.41
CA GLU A 158 -3.33 14.48 28.63
C GLU A 158 -3.01 14.31 27.14
N PHE A 159 -3.96 14.68 26.29
CA PHE A 159 -3.74 14.79 24.86
C PHE A 159 -3.05 16.13 24.57
N GLY A 160 -1.98 16.07 23.75
CA GLY A 160 -1.41 17.28 23.16
C GLY A 160 -2.26 17.86 22.06
N GLU A 161 -1.73 18.81 21.32
CA GLU A 161 -2.42 19.49 20.18
C GLU A 161 -2.52 18.63 18.92
N ALA A 162 -1.77 17.52 18.86
CA ALA A 162 -1.72 16.63 17.68
C ALA A 162 -2.25 15.23 18.03
N THR A 163 -2.87 14.59 17.05
CA THR A 163 -3.29 13.20 17.16
C THR A 163 -2.12 12.31 17.60
N PRO A 164 -2.21 11.62 18.74
CA PRO A 164 -1.12 10.82 19.25
C PRO A 164 -0.93 9.51 18.49
N ARG A 165 0.25 8.91 18.67
CA ARG A 165 0.47 7.52 18.31
C ARG A 165 -0.35 6.61 19.20
N ALA A 166 -0.98 5.60 18.61
CA ALA A 166 -1.89 4.69 19.32
C ALA A 166 -1.27 3.32 19.66
N GLY A 167 0.00 3.09 19.31
CA GLY A 167 0.63 1.79 19.50
C GLY A 167 -0.16 0.68 18.82
N ASN A 168 -0.59 -0.29 19.61
CA ASN A 168 -1.38 -1.44 19.15
C ASN A 168 -2.90 -1.22 19.28
N ASP A 169 -3.35 -0.04 19.67
CA ASP A 169 -4.76 0.29 19.78
C ASP A 169 -5.35 0.68 18.41
N SER A 170 -6.61 0.35 18.17
CA SER A 170 -7.24 0.63 16.86
C SER A 170 -7.45 2.11 16.59
N GLY A 171 -7.66 2.94 17.62
CA GLY A 171 -7.87 4.37 17.49
C GLY A 171 -9.02 4.77 16.54
N GLY A 172 -10.04 3.97 16.37
CA GLY A 172 -11.03 4.18 15.32
C GLY A 172 -12.50 3.92 15.68
N GLY A 173 -12.83 3.81 16.96
CA GLY A 173 -14.22 3.60 17.41
C GLY A 173 -14.65 2.13 17.56
N GLN A 174 -13.79 1.20 17.18
CA GLN A 174 -13.94 -0.23 17.49
C GLN A 174 -12.71 -0.67 18.27
N PRO A 175 -12.79 -0.82 19.61
CA PRO A 175 -11.64 -1.17 20.42
C PRO A 175 -11.03 -2.50 19.99
N GLY A 176 -9.73 -2.47 19.68
CA GLY A 176 -8.97 -3.65 19.27
C GLY A 176 -7.51 -3.47 19.63
N ARG A 177 -6.84 -4.57 19.96
CA ARG A 177 -5.41 -4.60 20.31
C ARG A 177 -4.70 -5.82 19.75
N ILE A 178 -3.38 -5.69 19.60
CA ILE A 178 -2.49 -6.83 19.42
C ILE A 178 -2.22 -7.43 20.81
N LEU A 179 -2.49 -8.73 20.95
CA LEU A 179 -2.39 -9.46 22.20
C LEU A 179 -1.44 -10.65 22.03
N LYS A 180 -0.72 -10.97 23.11
CA LYS A 180 0.17 -12.13 23.16
C LYS A 180 -0.62 -13.43 23.08
N CYS A 181 -0.07 -14.41 22.35
CA CYS A 181 -0.56 -15.77 22.30
C CYS A 181 0.47 -16.73 22.91
N LYS A 182 0.10 -17.99 23.13
CA LYS A 182 1.01 -19.03 23.60
C LYS A 182 2.23 -19.10 22.69
N GLY A 183 3.41 -19.08 23.29
CA GLY A 183 4.70 -19.13 22.59
C GLY A 183 5.35 -17.75 22.33
N TRP A 184 4.72 -16.66 22.76
CA TRP A 184 5.21 -15.29 22.53
C TRP A 184 6.62 -15.01 23.09
N GLU A 185 7.08 -15.82 24.06
CA GLU A 185 8.42 -15.67 24.65
C GLU A 185 9.54 -16.08 23.67
N THR A 186 9.22 -16.93 22.68
CA THR A 186 10.19 -17.49 21.73
C THR A 186 9.89 -17.16 20.28
N ASP A 187 8.61 -16.93 19.94
CA ASP A 187 8.17 -16.51 18.60
C ASP A 187 7.73 -15.04 18.61
N PRO A 188 8.47 -14.12 17.97
CA PRO A 188 8.11 -12.71 17.90
C PRO A 188 6.80 -12.42 17.18
N ASN A 189 6.19 -13.40 16.51
CA ASN A 189 4.93 -13.30 15.79
C ASN A 189 3.79 -14.12 16.44
N ALA A 190 4.00 -14.69 17.63
CA ALA A 190 2.96 -15.39 18.39
C ALA A 190 1.98 -14.39 19.04
N TYR A 191 1.30 -13.61 18.21
CA TYR A 191 0.35 -12.58 18.58
C TYR A 191 -0.90 -12.67 17.72
N THR A 192 -1.99 -12.10 18.20
CA THR A 192 -3.23 -11.91 17.45
C THR A 192 -3.73 -10.49 17.58
N TYR A 193 -4.38 -9.95 16.54
CA TYR A 193 -5.19 -8.76 16.66
C TYR A 193 -6.60 -9.16 17.07
N PHE A 194 -7.12 -8.59 18.14
CA PHE A 194 -8.43 -8.93 18.71
C PHE A 194 -9.31 -7.68 18.82
N ILE A 195 -10.55 -7.74 18.30
CA ILE A 195 -11.48 -6.62 18.29
C ILE A 195 -12.70 -6.95 19.17
N THR A 196 -13.08 -6.02 20.05
CA THR A 196 -14.27 -6.12 20.91
C THR A 196 -15.39 -5.24 20.34
N GLN A 197 -16.22 -5.79 19.43
CA GLN A 197 -17.41 -5.10 18.92
C GLN A 197 -18.61 -5.31 19.84
N ALA A 198 -19.54 -4.33 19.85
CA ALA A 198 -20.77 -4.45 20.64
C ALA A 198 -21.60 -5.69 20.26
N ALA A 199 -21.66 -6.00 18.95
CA ALA A 199 -22.42 -7.13 18.44
C ALA A 199 -21.92 -8.51 18.89
N VAL A 200 -20.65 -8.63 19.25
CA VAL A 200 -20.02 -9.91 19.65
C VAL A 200 -19.61 -9.94 21.11
N TRP A 201 -19.90 -8.89 21.87
CA TRP A 201 -19.45 -8.75 23.25
C TRP A 201 -19.85 -9.91 24.16
N GLU A 202 -21.08 -10.39 24.02
CA GLU A 202 -21.56 -11.53 24.82
C GLU A 202 -20.74 -12.80 24.54
N HIS A 203 -20.41 -13.05 23.28
CA HIS A 203 -19.54 -14.17 22.91
C HIS A 203 -18.11 -14.00 23.45
N VAL A 204 -17.60 -12.76 23.42
CA VAL A 204 -16.29 -12.46 24.04
C VAL A 204 -16.29 -12.82 25.51
N CYS A 205 -17.33 -12.38 26.26
CA CYS A 205 -17.46 -12.70 27.68
C CYS A 205 -17.46 -14.22 27.96
N ASP A 206 -18.20 -14.98 27.14
CA ASP A 206 -18.25 -16.45 27.28
C ASP A 206 -16.89 -17.09 27.02
N VAL A 207 -16.23 -16.69 25.93
CA VAL A 207 -14.95 -17.26 25.51
C VAL A 207 -13.85 -17.02 26.57
N ILE A 208 -13.79 -15.81 27.13
CA ILE A 208 -12.77 -15.48 28.14
C ILE A 208 -13.12 -15.94 29.56
N GLY A 209 -14.33 -16.52 29.76
CA GLY A 209 -14.80 -17.02 31.05
C GLY A 209 -15.27 -15.96 32.02
N GLU A 210 -15.84 -14.86 31.50
CA GLU A 210 -16.39 -13.73 32.29
C GLU A 210 -17.87 -13.47 31.91
N PRO A 211 -18.76 -14.48 31.97
CA PRO A 211 -20.14 -14.32 31.49
C PRO A 211 -20.94 -13.23 32.26
N GLU A 212 -20.57 -12.93 33.49
CA GLU A 212 -21.18 -11.85 34.27
C GLU A 212 -20.90 -10.46 33.69
N TRP A 213 -19.86 -10.27 32.89
CA TRP A 213 -19.56 -8.98 32.27
C TRP A 213 -20.65 -8.54 31.28
N LYS A 214 -21.50 -9.45 30.81
CA LYS A 214 -22.62 -9.12 29.94
C LYS A 214 -23.59 -8.12 30.59
N THR A 215 -23.75 -8.18 31.91
CA THR A 215 -24.68 -7.35 32.69
C THR A 215 -24.04 -6.53 33.78
N LYS A 216 -22.75 -6.75 34.07
CA LYS A 216 -22.01 -6.07 35.13
C LYS A 216 -21.84 -4.58 34.81
N PRO A 217 -22.17 -3.67 35.75
CA PRO A 217 -21.92 -2.24 35.58
C PRO A 217 -20.44 -1.98 35.26
N GLY A 218 -20.18 -1.10 34.29
CA GLY A 218 -18.85 -0.79 33.77
C GLY A 218 -18.35 -1.70 32.65
N TYR A 219 -19.08 -2.77 32.32
CA TYR A 219 -18.73 -3.73 31.24
C TYR A 219 -19.89 -3.98 30.26
N ALA A 220 -21.14 -3.74 30.67
CA ALA A 220 -22.31 -4.13 29.90
C ALA A 220 -22.48 -3.32 28.61
N THR A 221 -22.25 -2.02 28.64
CA THR A 221 -22.47 -1.14 27.49
C THR A 221 -21.18 -0.62 26.86
N PRO A 222 -21.18 -0.31 25.54
CA PRO A 222 -19.98 0.23 24.88
C PRO A 222 -19.39 1.49 25.55
N PRO A 223 -20.18 2.50 25.97
CA PRO A 223 -19.65 3.67 26.66
C PRO A 223 -18.95 3.34 27.99
N GLU A 224 -19.53 2.41 28.76
CA GLU A 224 -18.94 1.99 30.05
C GLU A 224 -17.62 1.27 29.86
N ARG A 225 -17.49 0.46 28.80
CA ARG A 225 -16.25 -0.27 28.48
C ARG A 225 -15.08 0.62 28.13
N LEU A 226 -15.29 1.82 27.58
CA LEU A 226 -14.20 2.73 27.22
C LEU A 226 -13.29 3.07 28.40
N GLU A 227 -13.85 3.15 29.61
CA GLU A 227 -13.07 3.41 30.83
C GLU A 227 -12.38 2.15 31.39
N LYS A 228 -12.70 0.97 30.84
CA LYS A 228 -12.22 -0.33 31.31
C LYS A 228 -11.40 -1.08 30.26
N LEU A 229 -11.05 -0.44 29.14
CA LEU A 229 -10.41 -1.11 28.01
C LEU A 229 -9.12 -1.84 28.41
N ASP A 230 -8.30 -1.25 29.26
CA ASP A 230 -7.05 -1.87 29.72
C ASP A 230 -7.32 -3.18 30.48
N ALA A 231 -8.23 -3.16 31.46
CA ALA A 231 -8.60 -4.36 32.22
C ALA A 231 -9.28 -5.43 31.34
N ILE A 232 -10.08 -4.98 30.36
CA ILE A 232 -10.73 -5.90 29.41
C ILE A 232 -9.68 -6.58 28.53
N PHE A 233 -8.76 -5.83 27.92
CA PHE A 233 -7.74 -6.40 27.07
C PHE A 233 -6.68 -7.20 27.84
N GLU A 234 -6.34 -6.82 29.07
CA GLU A 234 -5.52 -7.64 29.95
C GLU A 234 -6.16 -9.01 30.22
N ARG A 235 -7.47 -9.03 30.50
CA ARG A 235 -8.18 -10.30 30.72
C ARG A 235 -8.26 -11.14 29.44
N ILE A 236 -8.49 -10.52 28.28
CA ILE A 236 -8.47 -11.21 27.00
C ILE A 236 -7.05 -11.76 26.72
N GLU A 237 -5.99 -11.00 26.98
CA GLU A 237 -4.61 -11.44 26.78
C GLU A 237 -4.27 -12.64 27.68
N HIS A 238 -4.71 -12.67 28.94
CA HIS A 238 -4.56 -13.85 29.78
C HIS A 238 -5.19 -15.11 29.15
N TRP A 239 -6.31 -14.97 28.46
CA TRP A 239 -6.93 -16.09 27.76
C TRP A 239 -6.17 -16.43 26.47
N THR A 240 -5.78 -15.44 25.64
CA THR A 240 -5.05 -15.69 24.39
C THR A 240 -3.67 -16.31 24.64
N MET A 241 -2.98 -15.97 25.71
CA MET A 241 -1.71 -16.59 26.12
C MET A 241 -1.84 -18.10 26.44
N THR A 242 -3.03 -18.63 26.64
CA THR A 242 -3.27 -20.06 26.79
C THR A 242 -3.46 -20.79 25.46
N LYS A 243 -3.52 -20.10 24.35
CA LYS A 243 -3.82 -20.57 23.00
C LYS A 243 -2.77 -20.08 22.00
N THR A 244 -2.48 -20.86 20.97
CA THR A 244 -1.75 -20.37 19.80
C THR A 244 -2.60 -19.36 19.06
N LYS A 245 -1.96 -18.49 18.25
CA LYS A 245 -2.67 -17.50 17.41
C LYS A 245 -3.69 -18.13 16.45
N PHE A 246 -3.45 -19.37 16.00
CA PHE A 246 -4.37 -20.11 15.14
C PHE A 246 -5.55 -20.69 15.92
N GLU A 247 -5.32 -21.26 17.11
CA GLU A 247 -6.40 -21.72 18.00
C GLU A 247 -7.33 -20.57 18.39
N VAL A 248 -6.79 -19.37 18.64
CA VAL A 248 -7.61 -18.16 18.89
C VAL A 248 -8.53 -17.89 17.70
N MET A 249 -8.01 -17.94 16.48
CA MET A 249 -8.79 -17.74 15.26
C MET A 249 -9.88 -18.81 15.09
N GLU A 250 -9.53 -20.09 15.28
CA GLU A 250 -10.47 -21.21 15.17
C GLU A 250 -11.61 -21.14 16.18
N ILE A 251 -11.35 -20.68 17.40
CA ILE A 251 -12.38 -20.52 18.44
C ILE A 251 -13.25 -19.29 18.16
N CYS A 252 -12.69 -18.19 17.73
CA CYS A 252 -13.38 -16.92 17.57
C CYS A 252 -14.21 -16.80 16.28
N ASN A 253 -13.72 -17.38 15.16
CA ASN A 253 -14.40 -17.27 13.86
C ASN A 253 -15.84 -17.78 13.85
N PRO A 254 -16.18 -18.97 14.41
CA PRO A 254 -17.58 -19.44 14.46
C PRO A 254 -18.51 -18.56 15.27
N LEU A 255 -17.95 -17.73 16.16
CA LEU A 255 -18.67 -16.78 17.02
C LEU A 255 -18.72 -15.38 16.41
N ASN A 256 -18.22 -15.19 15.20
CA ASN A 256 -18.09 -13.90 14.51
C ASN A 256 -17.27 -12.86 15.29
N ILE A 257 -16.39 -13.28 16.19
CA ILE A 257 -15.45 -12.38 16.88
C ILE A 257 -14.31 -12.05 15.92
N PRO A 258 -14.11 -10.77 15.54
CA PRO A 258 -13.06 -10.42 14.60
C PRO A 258 -11.68 -10.56 15.25
N VAL A 259 -10.90 -11.51 14.75
CA VAL A 259 -9.52 -11.76 15.17
C VAL A 259 -8.65 -12.03 13.94
N GLY A 260 -7.34 -11.74 14.05
CA GLY A 260 -6.40 -12.05 12.99
C GLY A 260 -5.03 -12.43 13.58
N PRO A 261 -4.47 -13.60 13.21
CA PRO A 261 -3.13 -13.98 13.64
C PRO A 261 -2.10 -13.06 13.01
N ILE A 262 -1.04 -12.71 13.74
CA ILE A 262 0.11 -12.01 13.16
C ILE A 262 0.97 -13.04 12.44
N LEU A 263 0.87 -13.04 11.11
CA LEU A 263 1.63 -13.96 10.26
C LEU A 263 3.00 -13.37 9.94
N SER A 264 4.04 -14.18 10.10
CA SER A 264 5.36 -13.86 9.58
C SER A 264 5.38 -13.97 8.04
N MET A 265 6.33 -13.32 7.39
CA MET A 265 6.53 -13.47 5.93
C MET A 265 6.84 -14.93 5.55
N LYS A 266 7.43 -15.72 6.45
CA LYS A 266 7.66 -17.15 6.25
C LYS A 266 6.33 -17.92 6.20
N GLU A 267 5.47 -17.73 7.19
CA GLU A 267 4.15 -18.36 7.24
C GLU A 267 3.31 -17.98 6.02
N ILE A 268 3.34 -16.69 5.60
CA ILE A 268 2.67 -16.23 4.39
C ILE A 268 3.25 -16.93 3.14
N ALA A 269 4.58 -17.03 3.02
CA ALA A 269 5.23 -17.66 1.87
C ALA A 269 4.93 -19.17 1.75
N GLU A 270 4.68 -19.83 2.87
CA GLU A 270 4.37 -21.26 2.97
C GLU A 270 2.86 -21.56 2.94
N ASP A 271 1.99 -20.53 2.92
CA ASP A 271 0.53 -20.70 2.98
C ASP A 271 -0.02 -21.30 1.68
N GLU A 272 -0.56 -22.53 1.78
CA GLU A 272 -1.14 -23.25 0.64
C GLU A 272 -2.40 -22.57 0.08
N GLY A 273 -3.20 -21.91 0.91
CA GLY A 273 -4.40 -21.19 0.49
C GLY A 273 -4.05 -19.98 -0.36
N LEU A 274 -3.03 -19.20 0.04
CA LEU A 274 -2.53 -18.06 -0.74
C LEU A 274 -1.90 -18.50 -2.06
N ARG A 275 -1.25 -19.67 -2.10
CA ARG A 275 -0.75 -20.26 -3.34
C ARG A 275 -1.89 -20.75 -4.24
N ALA A 276 -2.86 -21.45 -3.70
CA ALA A 276 -4.02 -21.95 -4.44
C ALA A 276 -4.86 -20.84 -5.07
N THR A 277 -4.95 -19.67 -4.43
CA THR A 277 -5.65 -18.50 -4.95
C THR A 277 -4.80 -17.65 -5.90
N GLY A 278 -3.53 -18.01 -6.13
CA GLY A 278 -2.60 -17.22 -6.93
C GLY A 278 -2.27 -15.86 -6.31
N THR A 279 -2.39 -15.72 -5.00
CA THR A 279 -1.94 -14.54 -4.25
C THR A 279 -0.43 -14.55 -4.10
N ILE A 280 0.16 -15.75 -3.97
CA ILE A 280 1.60 -15.99 -4.03
C ILE A 280 1.87 -16.90 -5.22
N VAL A 281 2.85 -16.53 -6.03
CA VAL A 281 3.22 -17.25 -7.26
C VAL A 281 4.72 -17.46 -7.35
N ASP A 282 5.12 -18.61 -7.88
CA ASP A 282 6.50 -18.89 -8.26
C ASP A 282 6.70 -18.52 -9.73
N VAL A 283 7.68 -17.69 -10.00
CA VAL A 283 7.98 -17.19 -11.35
C VAL A 283 9.37 -17.67 -11.77
N PRO A 284 9.51 -18.41 -12.88
CA PRO A 284 10.80 -18.81 -13.41
C PRO A 284 11.52 -17.59 -14.01
N HIS A 285 12.81 -17.45 -13.74
CA HIS A 285 13.62 -16.39 -14.29
C HIS A 285 14.97 -16.96 -14.78
N PRO A 286 15.43 -16.63 -16.00
CA PRO A 286 16.57 -17.29 -16.64
C PRO A 286 17.89 -17.06 -15.89
N GLU A 287 18.06 -15.92 -15.23
CA GLU A 287 19.30 -15.59 -14.52
C GLU A 287 19.23 -15.82 -13.01
N ARG A 288 18.04 -15.71 -12.40
CA ARG A 288 17.85 -15.79 -10.94
C ARG A 288 17.33 -17.15 -10.47
N GLY A 289 16.92 -18.02 -11.39
CA GLY A 289 16.12 -19.19 -11.05
C GLY A 289 14.71 -18.82 -10.63
N ASN A 290 13.96 -19.77 -10.08
CA ASN A 290 12.59 -19.51 -9.60
C ASN A 290 12.62 -18.55 -8.40
N TYR A 291 11.76 -17.56 -8.42
CA TYR A 291 11.55 -16.67 -7.28
C TYR A 291 10.07 -16.54 -6.94
N LEU A 292 9.83 -16.32 -5.65
CA LEU A 292 8.50 -16.08 -5.11
C LEU A 292 8.12 -14.60 -5.27
N THR A 293 6.89 -14.34 -5.72
CA THR A 293 6.34 -12.99 -5.78
C THR A 293 4.85 -12.98 -5.47
N VAL A 294 4.30 -11.78 -5.35
CA VAL A 294 2.85 -11.59 -5.17
C VAL A 294 2.13 -11.61 -6.50
N GLY A 295 0.99 -12.28 -6.56
CA GLY A 295 0.07 -12.25 -7.68
C GLY A 295 -0.75 -10.96 -7.72
N CYS A 296 -1.55 -10.80 -8.77
CA CYS A 296 -2.48 -9.67 -8.83
C CYS A 296 -3.59 -9.83 -7.78
N PRO A 297 -3.78 -8.86 -6.87
CA PRO A 297 -4.83 -8.95 -5.86
C PRO A 297 -6.24 -8.72 -6.43
N ILE A 298 -6.33 -8.15 -7.65
CA ILE A 298 -7.61 -7.92 -8.33
C ILE A 298 -7.92 -9.15 -9.17
N LYS A 299 -8.99 -9.86 -8.83
CA LYS A 299 -9.46 -11.05 -9.54
C LYS A 299 -10.66 -10.66 -10.40
N MET A 300 -10.48 -10.63 -11.71
CA MET A 300 -11.53 -10.32 -12.69
C MET A 300 -11.98 -11.60 -13.40
N SER A 301 -13.30 -11.79 -13.52
CA SER A 301 -13.88 -13.02 -14.10
C SER A 301 -13.52 -13.19 -15.58
N ASP A 302 -13.51 -12.09 -16.35
CA ASP A 302 -13.37 -12.10 -17.79
C ASP A 302 -12.00 -11.57 -18.28
N SER A 303 -11.16 -11.11 -17.38
CA SER A 303 -9.83 -10.56 -17.68
C SER A 303 -8.83 -11.03 -16.62
N PRO A 304 -8.57 -12.33 -16.51
CA PRO A 304 -7.62 -12.84 -15.53
C PRO A 304 -6.20 -12.33 -15.83
N VAL A 305 -5.46 -12.02 -14.79
CA VAL A 305 -4.06 -11.58 -14.90
C VAL A 305 -3.14 -12.77 -14.72
N GLU A 306 -2.30 -13.05 -15.74
CA GLU A 306 -1.19 -13.97 -15.62
C GLU A 306 0.04 -13.23 -15.10
N VAL A 307 0.71 -13.82 -14.10
CA VAL A 307 1.96 -13.28 -13.56
C VAL A 307 3.13 -13.97 -14.25
N VAL A 308 3.81 -13.21 -15.08
CA VAL A 308 5.02 -13.65 -15.80
C VAL A 308 6.24 -12.91 -15.29
N ARG A 309 7.43 -13.43 -15.58
CA ARG A 309 8.68 -12.77 -15.22
C ARG A 309 8.81 -11.39 -15.87
N SER A 310 9.58 -10.52 -15.24
CA SER A 310 10.04 -9.30 -15.90
C SER A 310 11.03 -9.64 -17.04
N PRO A 311 11.02 -8.87 -18.14
CA PRO A 311 12.02 -9.03 -19.19
C PRO A 311 13.42 -8.67 -18.68
N LEU A 312 14.44 -9.23 -19.33
CA LEU A 312 15.82 -8.80 -19.14
C LEU A 312 16.04 -7.40 -19.75
N LEU A 313 17.10 -6.73 -19.33
CA LEU A 313 17.42 -5.40 -19.86
C LEU A 313 17.65 -5.47 -21.38
N GLY A 314 16.83 -4.74 -22.13
CA GLY A 314 16.92 -4.69 -23.59
C GLY A 314 16.36 -5.89 -24.34
N GLU A 315 15.80 -6.88 -23.66
CA GLU A 315 15.30 -8.14 -24.27
C GLU A 315 14.34 -7.91 -25.44
N HIS A 316 13.48 -6.93 -25.37
CA HIS A 316 12.48 -6.64 -26.41
C HIS A 316 12.81 -5.40 -27.25
N THR A 317 14.03 -4.85 -27.15
CA THR A 317 14.37 -3.59 -27.82
C THR A 317 14.20 -3.68 -29.34
N GLU A 318 14.73 -4.73 -29.96
CA GLU A 318 14.64 -4.92 -31.42
C GLU A 318 13.20 -5.17 -31.86
N GLU A 319 12.46 -6.00 -31.13
CA GLU A 319 11.03 -6.28 -31.38
C GLU A 319 10.19 -4.99 -31.37
N ILE A 320 10.34 -4.16 -30.33
CA ILE A 320 9.60 -2.90 -30.23
C ILE A 320 9.96 -1.94 -31.36
N LEU A 321 11.24 -1.81 -31.68
CA LEU A 321 11.67 -0.93 -32.75
C LEU A 321 11.14 -1.39 -34.11
N ARG A 322 11.14 -2.69 -34.39
CA ARG A 322 10.68 -3.25 -35.64
C ARG A 322 9.15 -3.33 -35.71
N ASP A 323 8.53 -3.99 -34.74
CA ASP A 323 7.14 -4.42 -34.86
C ASP A 323 6.14 -3.35 -34.37
N VAL A 324 6.52 -2.51 -33.40
CA VAL A 324 5.69 -1.40 -32.93
C VAL A 324 6.00 -0.10 -33.67
N LEU A 325 7.29 0.23 -33.86
CA LEU A 325 7.68 1.50 -34.44
C LEU A 325 7.97 1.42 -35.96
N GLY A 326 8.00 0.23 -36.55
CA GLY A 326 8.16 0.01 -38.00
C GLY A 326 9.55 0.39 -38.55
N TYR A 327 10.59 0.38 -37.72
CA TYR A 327 11.96 0.62 -38.19
C TYR A 327 12.49 -0.56 -38.97
N SER A 328 13.21 -0.28 -40.08
CA SER A 328 13.95 -1.31 -40.79
C SER A 328 15.17 -1.80 -40.01
N ALA A 329 15.72 -2.97 -40.41
CA ALA A 329 16.94 -3.48 -39.81
C ALA A 329 18.12 -2.48 -39.92
N ASN A 330 18.20 -1.73 -41.02
CA ASN A 330 19.22 -0.70 -41.20
C ASN A 330 19.02 0.47 -40.22
N ASP A 331 17.79 0.92 -40.02
CA ASP A 331 17.48 1.99 -39.05
C ASP A 331 17.82 1.54 -37.62
N ILE A 332 17.50 0.29 -37.25
CA ILE A 332 17.79 -0.27 -35.92
C ILE A 332 19.32 -0.30 -35.68
N ASN A 333 20.09 -0.73 -36.69
CA ASN A 333 21.56 -0.70 -36.58
C ASN A 333 22.10 0.73 -36.44
N GLU A 334 21.54 1.70 -37.16
CA GLU A 334 21.91 3.12 -37.03
C GLU A 334 21.55 3.66 -35.62
N ILE A 335 20.38 3.34 -35.09
CA ILE A 335 19.96 3.72 -33.74
C ILE A 335 20.91 3.12 -32.70
N ALA A 336 21.25 1.84 -32.81
CA ALA A 336 22.20 1.18 -31.93
C ALA A 336 23.61 1.83 -32.01
N GLY A 337 24.11 2.06 -33.21
CA GLY A 337 25.40 2.72 -33.44
C GLY A 337 25.45 4.17 -32.95
N SER A 338 24.32 4.84 -32.79
CA SER A 338 24.26 6.21 -32.27
C SER A 338 24.35 6.31 -30.73
N GLY A 339 24.34 5.18 -30.00
CA GLY A 339 24.30 5.14 -28.55
C GLY A 339 22.93 5.59 -27.97
N ALA A 340 21.86 5.54 -28.76
CA ALA A 340 20.52 5.86 -28.32
C ALA A 340 19.86 4.74 -27.52
N ILE A 341 20.27 3.51 -27.78
CA ILE A 341 19.92 2.29 -27.05
C ILE A 341 21.21 1.58 -26.61
N GLY A 342 21.11 0.69 -25.63
CA GLY A 342 22.22 -0.21 -25.26
C GLY A 342 22.57 -1.19 -26.38
N GLU A 343 23.59 -2.03 -26.14
CA GLU A 343 23.88 -3.13 -27.06
C GLU A 343 22.66 -4.05 -27.19
N LEU A 344 22.30 -4.36 -28.41
CA LEU A 344 21.23 -5.34 -28.65
C LEU A 344 21.66 -6.71 -28.12
N PRO A 345 20.75 -7.49 -27.50
CA PRO A 345 21.07 -8.86 -27.11
C PRO A 345 21.56 -9.63 -28.33
N LYS A 346 22.69 -10.35 -28.19
CA LYS A 346 23.12 -11.27 -29.26
C LYS A 346 22.04 -12.32 -29.46
N ALA A 347 21.64 -12.51 -30.72
CA ALA A 347 20.71 -13.60 -31.04
C ALA A 347 21.25 -14.89 -30.42
N ALA A 348 20.39 -15.59 -29.67
CA ALA A 348 20.73 -16.93 -29.19
C ALA A 348 20.97 -17.82 -30.41
N GLU A 349 22.21 -18.34 -30.57
CA GLU A 349 22.59 -19.31 -31.60
C GLU A 349 21.84 -20.62 -31.43
#